data_c9a5268c843eec04f434a3e4580e12f4
#
_entry.id   c9a5268c843eec04f434a3e4580e12f4
#
_cell.length_a   1.000
_cell.length_b   1.000
_cell.length_c   1.000
_cell.angle_alpha   90.00
_cell.angle_beta   90.00
_cell.angle_gamma   90.00
#
_symmetry.space_group_name_H-M   'P 1'
#
loop_
_entity.id
_entity.type
_entity.pdbx_description
1 polymer ?
#
loop_
_entity_poly.entity_id
_entity_poly.type
_entity_poly.pdbx_seq_one_letter_code
_entity_poly.pdbx_strand_id
1 'polypeptide(L)'
;MAVDATEPRRKIVILTSHAFLRGYRKASIHFVASRWAKQGHEVHFLTIGHSWLTLLKDRPRFRALSQGQANQFQTIGVNLKAGAYLPPLHAFSSNNRFLNAANAALFRLYGSYLPRFARRVIAAADLVLIESGSALAFFDRIKKLNPKARTLYFCRDLLRSIGAAPVLQDIQAAQISRFDAICVPSERLGALLPPGGRVRVIPQGVDAAVFDREQPSPYQADSRNAVSIGNMLFDQSSVAAMAAAAPDVNFHIFGAEWSGWAQPNVMIYGERDFESIVPYLQHADFGIAPYRLTADEVYLAESSLKLAQYSYCGLPILLPGLVPFTRANGIAYRLDGEIAWREKIDTALAMRRSSAFRDGIMTWDEVAGQTLAAAFETP
;
A
#
# COMPACT_ATOMS: atom_id res chain seq x y z
N MET A 1 -18.60 -7.72 -17.73
CA MET A 1 -18.08 -7.03 -18.92
C MET A 1 -16.96 -7.87 -19.51
N ALA A 2 -17.06 -8.27 -20.76
CA ALA A 2 -16.01 -8.99 -21.46
C ALA A 2 -14.78 -8.09 -21.55
N VAL A 3 -13.60 -8.63 -21.21
CA VAL A 3 -12.31 -7.97 -21.38
C VAL A 3 -12.14 -7.74 -22.89
N ASP A 4 -12.04 -6.46 -23.26
CA ASP A 4 -11.81 -6.06 -24.64
C ASP A 4 -10.46 -6.65 -25.09
N ALA A 5 -10.50 -7.52 -26.08
CA ALA A 5 -9.40 -8.40 -26.50
C ALA A 5 -8.32 -7.67 -27.36
N THR A 6 -8.11 -6.37 -27.15
CA THR A 6 -7.29 -5.53 -28.05
C THR A 6 -5.94 -5.08 -27.51
N GLU A 7 -5.64 -5.23 -26.21
CA GLU A 7 -4.31 -4.86 -25.73
C GLU A 7 -3.28 -5.99 -25.96
N PRO A 8 -2.11 -5.67 -26.54
CA PRO A 8 -1.08 -6.67 -26.80
C PRO A 8 -0.55 -7.24 -25.47
N ARG A 9 -0.40 -8.57 -25.42
CA ARG A 9 0.23 -9.25 -24.30
C ARG A 9 1.64 -8.70 -24.06
N ARG A 10 1.92 -8.28 -22.82
CA ARG A 10 3.18 -7.67 -22.43
C ARG A 10 3.94 -8.53 -21.45
N LYS A 11 5.28 -8.43 -21.47
CA LYS A 11 6.18 -8.98 -20.47
C LYS A 11 6.53 -7.90 -19.46
N ILE A 12 6.11 -8.08 -18.21
CA ILE A 12 6.23 -7.09 -17.15
C ILE A 12 7.13 -7.63 -16.04
N VAL A 13 8.11 -6.85 -15.64
CA VAL A 13 8.94 -7.15 -14.47
C VAL A 13 8.71 -6.09 -13.38
N ILE A 14 8.42 -6.54 -12.18
CA ILE A 14 8.18 -5.68 -11.01
C ILE A 14 9.35 -5.87 -10.04
N LEU A 15 10.02 -4.77 -9.68
CA LEU A 15 11.03 -4.75 -8.61
C LEU A 15 10.44 -4.05 -7.39
N THR A 16 10.39 -4.75 -6.26
CA THR A 16 9.76 -4.28 -5.02
C THR A 16 10.46 -4.86 -3.80
N SER A 17 10.33 -4.22 -2.64
CA SER A 17 10.75 -4.79 -1.35
C SER A 17 9.75 -5.79 -0.76
N HIS A 18 8.53 -5.85 -1.30
CA HIS A 18 7.50 -6.78 -0.86
C HIS A 18 7.78 -8.21 -1.35
N ALA A 19 7.35 -9.19 -0.57
CA ALA A 19 7.45 -10.61 -0.93
C ALA A 19 6.09 -11.16 -1.36
N PHE A 20 6.05 -11.90 -2.46
CA PHE A 20 4.82 -12.55 -2.90
C PHE A 20 4.72 -13.94 -2.24
N LEU A 21 4.14 -13.99 -1.05
CA LEU A 21 4.00 -15.21 -0.24
C LEU A 21 2.53 -15.41 0.18
N ARG A 22 2.12 -16.69 0.29
CA ARG A 22 0.79 -17.03 0.86
C ARG A 22 0.77 -16.72 2.36
N GLY A 23 -0.36 -16.20 2.85
CA GLY A 23 -0.54 -15.87 4.27
C GLY A 23 0.17 -14.58 4.71
N TYR A 24 0.80 -13.84 3.80
CA TYR A 24 1.41 -12.54 4.11
C TYR A 24 0.52 -11.40 3.63
N ARG A 25 0.60 -10.28 4.36
CA ARG A 25 -0.12 -9.05 4.04
C ARG A 25 0.18 -8.59 2.62
N LYS A 26 -0.86 -8.28 1.86
CA LYS A 26 -0.75 -7.75 0.50
C LYS A 26 -0.63 -6.23 0.53
N ALA A 27 0.34 -5.70 -0.22
CA ALA A 27 0.44 -4.28 -0.56
C ALA A 27 -0.18 -4.01 -1.94
N SER A 28 -0.38 -2.75 -2.31
CA SER A 28 -0.93 -2.32 -3.60
C SER A 28 -0.30 -3.02 -4.80
N ILE A 29 1.01 -3.20 -4.76
CA ILE A 29 1.78 -3.83 -5.85
C ILE A 29 1.40 -5.29 -6.10
N HIS A 30 0.95 -6.02 -5.08
CA HIS A 30 0.48 -7.39 -5.24
C HIS A 30 -0.83 -7.46 -6.02
N PHE A 31 -1.73 -6.50 -5.76
CA PHE A 31 -2.99 -6.40 -6.49
C PHE A 31 -2.73 -6.04 -7.94
N VAL A 32 -1.92 -5.02 -8.20
CA VAL A 32 -1.53 -4.63 -9.58
C VAL A 32 -0.91 -5.79 -10.33
N ALA A 33 0.07 -6.50 -9.75
CA ALA A 33 0.69 -7.67 -10.35
C ALA A 33 -0.30 -8.78 -10.68
N SER A 34 -1.22 -9.06 -9.74
CA SER A 34 -2.24 -10.10 -9.91
C SER A 34 -3.26 -9.73 -10.98
N ARG A 35 -3.64 -8.46 -11.10
CA ARG A 35 -4.59 -7.99 -12.14
C ARG A 35 -3.95 -8.04 -13.51
N TRP A 36 -2.71 -7.59 -13.68
CA TRP A 36 -1.98 -7.73 -14.94
C TRP A 36 -1.84 -9.18 -15.40
N ALA A 37 -1.54 -10.09 -14.47
CA ALA A 37 -1.48 -11.51 -14.78
C ALA A 37 -2.84 -12.09 -15.22
N LYS A 38 -3.94 -11.67 -14.56
CA LYS A 38 -5.32 -12.05 -14.94
C LYS A 38 -5.72 -11.49 -16.32
N GLN A 39 -5.22 -10.30 -16.68
CA GLN A 39 -5.42 -9.67 -18.00
C GLN A 39 -4.58 -10.34 -19.11
N GLY A 40 -3.78 -11.36 -18.78
CA GLY A 40 -3.02 -12.15 -19.75
C GLY A 40 -1.57 -11.69 -19.93
N HIS A 41 -1.10 -10.67 -19.23
CA HIS A 41 0.31 -10.25 -19.29
C HIS A 41 1.21 -11.25 -18.56
N GLU A 42 2.45 -11.44 -19.05
CA GLU A 42 3.44 -12.26 -18.36
C GLU A 42 4.15 -11.42 -17.28
N VAL A 43 3.86 -11.70 -16.00
CA VAL A 43 4.33 -10.90 -14.88
C VAL A 43 5.40 -11.66 -14.07
N HIS A 44 6.56 -11.03 -13.92
CA HIS A 44 7.64 -11.48 -13.05
C HIS A 44 7.78 -10.53 -11.86
N PHE A 45 7.41 -11.00 -10.68
CA PHE A 45 7.50 -10.25 -9.42
C PHE A 45 8.83 -10.55 -8.74
N LEU A 46 9.73 -9.56 -8.69
CA LEU A 46 11.07 -9.70 -8.14
C LEU A 46 11.19 -8.96 -6.81
N THR A 47 11.27 -9.72 -5.72
CA THR A 47 11.53 -9.19 -4.37
C THR A 47 13.00 -8.76 -4.27
N ILE A 48 13.21 -7.48 -4.02
CA ILE A 48 14.50 -6.85 -3.69
C ILE A 48 14.54 -6.61 -2.18
N GLY A 49 15.73 -6.70 -1.57
CA GLY A 49 15.85 -6.51 -0.11
C GLY A 49 15.73 -7.78 0.71
N HIS A 50 15.62 -8.94 0.06
CA HIS A 50 15.82 -10.23 0.72
C HIS A 50 17.33 -10.44 0.97
N SER A 51 17.74 -10.61 2.22
CA SER A 51 19.15 -10.70 2.60
C SER A 51 19.36 -11.56 3.85
N TRP A 52 20.61 -11.87 4.15
CA TRP A 52 20.98 -12.56 5.38
C TRP A 52 20.57 -11.78 6.65
N LEU A 53 20.43 -10.45 6.58
CA LEU A 53 19.89 -9.63 7.65
C LEU A 53 18.41 -9.92 7.92
N THR A 54 17.67 -10.35 6.91
CA THR A 54 16.27 -10.79 7.06
C THR A 54 16.19 -12.04 7.94
N LEU A 55 17.20 -12.91 7.93
CA LEU A 55 17.27 -14.08 8.82
C LEU A 55 17.29 -13.68 10.30
N LEU A 56 17.90 -12.55 10.63
CA LEU A 56 17.97 -12.04 12.01
C LEU A 56 16.69 -11.32 12.44
N LYS A 57 16.03 -10.61 11.50
CA LYS A 57 14.88 -9.76 11.80
C LYS A 57 13.54 -10.49 11.63
N ASP A 58 13.43 -11.36 10.63
CA ASP A 58 12.19 -12.06 10.25
C ASP A 58 12.54 -13.45 9.68
N ARG A 59 12.81 -14.38 10.57
CA ARG A 59 13.17 -15.76 10.22
C ARG A 59 12.10 -16.49 9.41
N PRO A 60 10.78 -16.38 9.73
CA PRO A 60 9.73 -17.01 8.94
C PRO A 60 9.75 -16.56 7.49
N ARG A 61 9.81 -15.24 7.25
CA ARG A 61 9.89 -14.65 5.91
C ARG A 61 11.15 -15.09 5.16
N PHE A 62 12.30 -15.08 5.84
CA PHE A 62 13.56 -15.56 5.23
C PHE A 62 13.43 -17.00 4.75
N ARG A 63 12.92 -17.91 5.59
CA ARG A 63 12.72 -19.32 5.25
C ARG A 63 11.75 -19.49 4.09
N ALA A 64 10.59 -18.81 4.14
CA ALA A 64 9.57 -18.90 3.10
C ALA A 64 10.10 -18.45 1.72
N LEU A 65 10.86 -17.37 1.65
CA LEU A 65 11.48 -16.92 0.40
C LEU A 65 12.62 -17.85 -0.05
N SER A 66 13.42 -18.35 0.89
CA SER A 66 14.56 -19.21 0.57
C SER A 66 14.18 -20.60 0.05
N GLN A 67 13.02 -21.11 0.43
CA GLN A 67 12.56 -22.45 0.04
C GLN A 67 12.12 -22.61 -1.42
N GLY A 68 11.91 -21.53 -2.17
CA GLY A 68 11.46 -21.66 -3.56
C GLY A 68 11.72 -20.45 -4.44
N GLN A 69 12.00 -19.28 -3.87
CA GLN A 69 12.10 -18.02 -4.60
C GLN A 69 13.51 -17.42 -4.61
N ALA A 70 14.42 -17.85 -3.73
CA ALA A 70 15.76 -17.28 -3.65
C ALA A 70 16.56 -17.53 -4.92
N ASN A 71 16.94 -16.44 -5.60
CA ASN A 71 17.72 -16.41 -6.83
C ASN A 71 17.12 -17.22 -8.01
N GLN A 72 15.81 -17.43 -8.00
CA GLN A 72 15.05 -18.06 -9.08
C GLN A 72 13.61 -17.58 -9.10
N PHE A 73 12.89 -17.81 -10.19
CA PHE A 73 11.45 -17.59 -10.27
C PHE A 73 10.68 -18.89 -10.05
N GLN A 74 9.66 -18.80 -9.21
CA GLN A 74 8.68 -19.84 -8.97
C GLN A 74 7.33 -19.42 -9.56
N THR A 75 6.63 -20.29 -10.24
CA THR A 75 5.26 -20.04 -10.71
C THR A 75 4.32 -20.05 -9.51
N ILE A 76 3.58 -18.95 -9.32
CA ILE A 76 2.64 -18.75 -8.21
C ILE A 76 1.20 -18.60 -8.69
N GLY A 77 1.00 -18.44 -9.99
CA GLY A 77 -0.30 -18.34 -10.63
C GLY A 77 -0.18 -18.36 -12.15
N VAL A 78 -1.31 -18.36 -12.83
CA VAL A 78 -1.33 -18.24 -14.29
C VAL A 78 -0.71 -16.89 -14.66
N ASN A 79 0.27 -16.92 -15.57
CA ASN A 79 1.05 -15.76 -16.03
C ASN A 79 1.81 -14.98 -14.92
N LEU A 80 1.91 -15.51 -13.70
CA LEU A 80 2.55 -14.85 -12.57
C LEU A 80 3.63 -15.73 -11.95
N LYS A 81 4.87 -15.20 -11.96
CA LYS A 81 6.02 -15.81 -11.31
C LYS A 81 6.59 -14.88 -10.27
N ALA A 82 6.99 -15.40 -9.12
CA ALA A 82 7.66 -14.64 -8.07
C ALA A 82 9.07 -15.19 -7.80
N GLY A 83 10.00 -14.28 -7.55
CA GLY A 83 11.36 -14.61 -7.19
C GLY A 83 11.93 -13.58 -6.23
N ALA A 84 12.99 -13.94 -5.50
CA ALA A 84 13.66 -13.05 -4.57
C ALA A 84 15.16 -13.00 -4.85
N TYR A 85 15.70 -11.79 -4.90
CA TYR A 85 17.14 -11.62 -5.02
C TYR A 85 17.78 -11.72 -3.64
N LEU A 86 18.55 -12.77 -3.40
CA LEU A 86 19.40 -12.94 -2.23
C LEU A 86 20.85 -12.63 -2.63
N PRO A 87 21.33 -11.40 -2.40
CA PRO A 87 22.69 -10.99 -2.77
C PRO A 87 23.72 -11.51 -1.76
N PRO A 88 24.99 -11.69 -2.16
CA PRO A 88 26.09 -11.98 -1.24
C PRO A 88 26.35 -10.82 -0.29
N LEU A 89 26.23 -9.58 -0.78
CA LEU A 89 26.34 -8.33 -0.01
C LEU A 89 25.04 -7.55 -0.17
N HIS A 90 24.51 -7.06 0.94
CA HIS A 90 23.26 -6.30 0.95
C HIS A 90 23.49 -4.91 1.54
N ALA A 91 23.05 -3.88 0.80
CA ALA A 91 22.91 -2.54 1.33
C ALA A 91 21.67 -2.42 2.19
N PHE A 92 21.74 -1.71 3.30
CA PHE A 92 20.63 -1.56 4.25
C PHE A 92 20.42 -0.09 4.64
N SER A 93 19.22 0.27 4.96
CA SER A 93 18.91 1.57 5.53
C SER A 93 19.17 1.58 7.03
N SER A 94 19.74 2.67 7.55
CA SER A 94 20.08 2.86 8.94
C SER A 94 19.76 4.29 9.37
N ASN A 95 19.39 4.48 10.63
CA ASN A 95 19.24 5.82 11.22
C ASN A 95 20.59 6.44 11.64
N ASN A 96 21.70 5.71 11.48
CA ASN A 96 23.03 6.19 11.82
C ASN A 96 23.71 6.84 10.60
N ARG A 97 24.01 8.14 10.70
CA ARG A 97 24.62 8.95 9.62
C ARG A 97 25.98 8.42 9.13
N PHE A 98 26.81 7.88 10.03
CA PHE A 98 28.11 7.33 9.68
C PHE A 98 27.99 6.01 8.92
N LEU A 99 27.08 5.13 9.36
CA LEU A 99 26.77 3.90 8.63
C LEU A 99 26.15 4.18 7.27
N ASN A 100 25.33 5.22 7.14
CA ASN A 100 24.75 5.60 5.85
C ASN A 100 25.79 6.11 4.86
N ALA A 101 26.85 6.82 5.29
CA ALA A 101 27.93 7.26 4.41
C ALA A 101 28.69 6.07 3.81
N ALA A 102 29.08 5.09 4.63
CA ALA A 102 29.70 3.85 4.16
C ALA A 102 28.76 3.02 3.28
N ASN A 103 27.49 2.99 3.63
CA ASN A 103 26.45 2.24 2.93
C ASN A 103 26.08 2.82 1.56
N ALA A 104 26.37 4.10 1.29
CA ALA A 104 26.16 4.71 -0.02
C ALA A 104 26.97 3.99 -1.13
N ALA A 105 28.20 3.61 -0.83
CA ALA A 105 29.01 2.81 -1.77
C ALA A 105 28.43 1.41 -1.96
N LEU A 106 27.91 0.79 -0.88
CA LEU A 106 27.25 -0.52 -0.96
C LEU A 106 25.97 -0.47 -1.79
N PHE A 107 25.16 0.60 -1.71
CA PHE A 107 23.97 0.74 -2.56
C PHE A 107 24.33 0.86 -4.05
N ARG A 108 25.40 1.60 -4.39
CA ARG A 108 25.88 1.70 -5.77
C ARG A 108 26.37 0.34 -6.29
N LEU A 109 27.14 -0.39 -5.48
CA LEU A 109 27.58 -1.73 -5.82
C LEU A 109 26.41 -2.71 -5.96
N TYR A 110 25.48 -2.69 -5.00
CA TYR A 110 24.27 -3.51 -5.02
C TYR A 110 23.44 -3.29 -6.29
N GLY A 111 23.20 -2.03 -6.66
CA GLY A 111 22.44 -1.66 -7.86
C GLY A 111 23.17 -1.95 -9.17
N SER A 112 24.51 -2.11 -9.15
CA SER A 112 25.29 -2.38 -10.36
C SER A 112 25.17 -3.82 -10.86
N TYR A 113 24.74 -4.75 -10.01
CA TYR A 113 24.67 -6.17 -10.32
C TYR A 113 23.24 -6.69 -10.26
N LEU A 114 22.83 -7.40 -11.32
CA LEU A 114 21.60 -8.18 -11.37
C LEU A 114 21.96 -9.65 -11.58
N PRO A 115 21.37 -10.59 -10.82
CA PRO A 115 21.62 -12.02 -10.98
C PRO A 115 21.11 -12.54 -12.34
N ARG A 116 21.66 -13.65 -12.83
CA ARG A 116 21.35 -14.18 -14.17
C ARG A 116 19.87 -14.40 -14.40
N PHE A 117 19.13 -14.90 -13.40
CA PHE A 117 17.70 -15.19 -13.52
C PHE A 117 16.89 -13.90 -13.76
N ALA A 118 17.22 -12.79 -13.04
CA ALA A 118 16.58 -11.50 -13.20
C ALA A 118 16.98 -10.81 -14.51
N ARG A 119 18.25 -10.89 -14.91
CA ARG A 119 18.75 -10.29 -16.18
C ARG A 119 18.01 -10.82 -17.40
N ARG A 120 17.71 -12.15 -17.43
CA ARG A 120 17.01 -12.77 -18.57
C ARG A 120 15.62 -12.18 -18.79
N VAL A 121 14.84 -12.02 -17.71
CA VAL A 121 13.47 -11.50 -17.80
C VAL A 121 13.44 -10.00 -18.05
N ILE A 122 14.35 -9.23 -17.43
CA ILE A 122 14.46 -7.79 -17.65
C ILE A 122 14.90 -7.47 -19.09
N ALA A 123 15.83 -8.24 -19.66
CA ALA A 123 16.28 -8.06 -21.04
C ALA A 123 15.15 -8.26 -22.08
N ALA A 124 14.15 -9.06 -21.73
CA ALA A 124 13.00 -9.35 -22.59
C ALA A 124 11.72 -8.59 -22.19
N ALA A 125 11.77 -7.71 -21.18
CA ALA A 125 10.61 -7.00 -20.67
C ALA A 125 10.18 -5.86 -21.59
N ASP A 126 8.86 -5.66 -21.73
CA ASP A 126 8.26 -4.48 -22.33
C ASP A 126 8.14 -3.35 -21.31
N LEU A 127 7.89 -3.71 -20.02
CA LEU A 127 7.75 -2.79 -18.91
C LEU A 127 8.55 -3.29 -17.70
N VAL A 128 9.29 -2.38 -17.07
CA VAL A 128 9.88 -2.59 -15.75
C VAL A 128 9.30 -1.58 -14.77
N LEU A 129 8.52 -2.07 -13.82
CA LEU A 129 8.01 -1.28 -12.71
C LEU A 129 8.98 -1.35 -11.53
N ILE A 130 9.34 -0.20 -10.99
CA ILE A 130 10.22 -0.04 -9.83
C ILE A 130 9.41 0.63 -8.72
N GLU A 131 9.24 -0.08 -7.60
CA GLU A 131 8.56 0.47 -6.43
C GLU A 131 9.51 1.26 -5.53
N SER A 132 8.98 2.18 -4.73
CA SER A 132 9.72 2.99 -3.75
C SER A 132 10.61 2.12 -2.84
N GLY A 133 11.85 2.53 -2.66
CA GLY A 133 12.81 1.86 -1.79
C GLY A 133 14.09 1.42 -2.49
N SER A 134 14.71 0.34 -2.02
CA SER A 134 16.00 -0.16 -2.50
C SER A 134 15.99 -0.59 -3.98
N ALA A 135 14.82 -0.84 -4.55
CA ALA A 135 14.67 -1.18 -5.97
C ALA A 135 15.15 -0.06 -6.91
N LEU A 136 15.09 1.21 -6.49
CA LEU A 136 15.61 2.36 -7.25
C LEU A 136 17.10 2.23 -7.61
N ALA A 137 17.90 1.58 -6.76
CA ALA A 137 19.32 1.39 -7.03
C ALA A 137 19.60 0.63 -8.34
N PHE A 138 18.65 -0.14 -8.85
CA PHE A 138 18.81 -0.95 -10.07
C PHE A 138 18.43 -0.22 -11.36
N PHE A 139 17.85 0.97 -11.31
CA PHE A 139 17.35 1.69 -12.49
C PHE A 139 18.39 1.82 -13.62
N ASP A 140 19.59 2.32 -13.32
CA ASP A 140 20.62 2.51 -14.34
C ASP A 140 21.09 1.17 -14.95
N ARG A 141 21.13 0.12 -14.13
CA ARG A 141 21.48 -1.21 -14.61
C ARG A 141 20.39 -1.79 -15.51
N ILE A 142 19.13 -1.54 -15.19
CA ILE A 142 17.98 -1.93 -16.02
C ILE A 142 18.02 -1.21 -17.36
N LYS A 143 18.18 0.12 -17.38
CA LYS A 143 18.23 0.91 -18.62
C LYS A 143 19.42 0.53 -19.50
N LYS A 144 20.57 0.16 -18.92
CA LYS A 144 21.72 -0.39 -19.67
C LYS A 144 21.43 -1.77 -20.27
N LEU A 145 20.70 -2.61 -19.55
CA LEU A 145 20.38 -3.98 -19.98
C LEU A 145 19.29 -4.01 -21.05
N ASN A 146 18.27 -3.18 -20.89
CA ASN A 146 17.15 -3.07 -21.81
C ASN A 146 16.73 -1.60 -21.97
N PRO A 147 17.39 -0.86 -22.89
CA PRO A 147 17.08 0.56 -23.12
C PRO A 147 15.69 0.77 -23.75
N LYS A 148 15.10 -0.26 -24.36
CA LYS A 148 13.78 -0.19 -25.00
C LYS A 148 12.62 -0.39 -24.03
N ALA A 149 12.86 -1.05 -22.88
CA ALA A 149 11.81 -1.25 -21.90
C ALA A 149 11.30 0.08 -21.36
N ARG A 150 9.98 0.21 -21.30
CA ARG A 150 9.35 1.29 -20.53
C ARG A 150 9.65 1.11 -19.05
N THR A 151 9.85 2.20 -18.36
CA THR A 151 10.15 2.21 -16.92
C THR A 151 9.12 3.03 -16.17
N LEU A 152 8.50 2.42 -15.17
CA LEU A 152 7.50 3.07 -14.34
C LEU A 152 7.98 3.11 -12.88
N TYR A 153 7.95 4.28 -12.27
CA TYR A 153 8.17 4.44 -10.84
C TYR A 153 6.83 4.39 -10.10
N PHE A 154 6.62 3.34 -9.31
CA PHE A 154 5.42 3.16 -8.51
C PHE A 154 5.68 3.65 -7.09
N CYS A 155 5.36 4.93 -6.84
CA CYS A 155 5.64 5.60 -5.58
C CYS A 155 4.37 5.64 -4.71
N ARG A 156 4.33 4.83 -3.67
CA ARG A 156 3.22 4.79 -2.70
C ARG A 156 3.56 5.49 -1.38
N ASP A 157 4.86 5.62 -1.09
CA ASP A 157 5.38 6.27 0.11
C ASP A 157 6.63 7.08 -0.23
N LEU A 158 6.86 8.15 0.51
CA LEU A 158 8.10 8.90 0.41
C LEU A 158 9.25 8.07 1.00
N LEU A 159 10.41 8.11 0.35
CA LEU A 159 11.60 7.37 0.81
C LEU A 159 11.97 7.72 2.26
N ARG A 160 11.84 9.00 2.64
CA ARG A 160 12.12 9.46 4.02
C ARG A 160 11.16 8.83 5.04
N SER A 161 9.89 8.66 4.69
CA SER A 161 8.85 8.14 5.60
C SER A 161 8.96 6.63 5.82
N ILE A 162 9.52 5.90 4.85
CA ILE A 162 9.80 4.46 5.00
C ILE A 162 11.21 4.18 5.55
N GLY A 163 11.91 5.21 6.04
CA GLY A 163 13.26 5.06 6.60
C GLY A 163 14.32 4.62 5.59
N ALA A 164 14.14 4.96 4.31
CA ALA A 164 15.13 4.64 3.27
C ALA A 164 16.41 5.44 3.47
N ALA A 165 17.57 4.82 3.17
CA ALA A 165 18.86 5.47 3.28
C ALA A 165 18.91 6.76 2.44
N PRO A 166 19.56 7.84 2.90
CA PRO A 166 19.65 9.11 2.18
C PRO A 166 20.15 8.98 0.74
N VAL A 167 21.09 8.09 0.48
CA VAL A 167 21.59 7.82 -0.87
C VAL A 167 20.48 7.39 -1.85
N LEU A 168 19.41 6.77 -1.38
CA LEU A 168 18.28 6.41 -2.25
C LEU A 168 17.46 7.64 -2.63
N GLN A 169 17.43 8.67 -1.78
CA GLN A 169 16.80 9.96 -2.11
C GLN A 169 17.62 10.70 -3.19
N ASP A 170 18.96 10.67 -3.09
CA ASP A 170 19.85 11.23 -4.11
C ASP A 170 19.69 10.49 -5.45
N ILE A 171 19.62 9.15 -5.41
CA ILE A 171 19.37 8.30 -6.58
C ILE A 171 18.00 8.63 -7.19
N GLN A 172 16.96 8.76 -6.38
CA GLN A 172 15.64 9.16 -6.85
C GLN A 172 15.67 10.51 -7.56
N ALA A 173 16.27 11.53 -6.95
CA ALA A 173 16.39 12.86 -7.53
C ALA A 173 17.14 12.85 -8.87
N ALA A 174 18.19 12.07 -9.00
CA ALA A 174 18.96 11.95 -10.22
C ALA A 174 18.25 11.17 -11.35
N GLN A 175 17.29 10.31 -11.00
CA GLN A 175 16.65 9.40 -11.95
C GLN A 175 15.21 9.76 -12.29
N ILE A 176 14.54 10.58 -11.47
CA ILE A 176 13.09 10.84 -11.52
C ILE A 176 12.61 11.27 -12.92
N SER A 177 13.36 12.15 -13.59
CA SER A 177 13.05 12.66 -14.94
C SER A 177 13.24 11.63 -16.06
N ARG A 178 13.88 10.50 -15.76
CA ARG A 178 14.23 9.46 -16.74
C ARG A 178 13.24 8.30 -16.76
N PHE A 179 12.29 8.28 -15.81
CA PHE A 179 11.18 7.34 -15.85
C PHE A 179 10.17 7.74 -16.92
N ASP A 180 9.61 6.75 -17.60
CA ASP A 180 8.57 6.97 -18.61
C ASP A 180 7.26 7.44 -17.96
N ALA A 181 6.96 7.00 -16.74
CA ALA A 181 5.88 7.50 -15.89
C ALA A 181 6.17 7.30 -14.40
N ILE A 182 5.53 8.13 -13.57
CA ILE A 182 5.57 8.05 -12.11
C ILE A 182 4.13 7.99 -11.60
N CYS A 183 3.74 6.87 -10.98
CA CYS A 183 2.41 6.70 -10.43
C CYS A 183 2.42 6.94 -8.92
N VAL A 184 1.63 7.90 -8.47
CA VAL A 184 1.46 8.27 -7.06
C VAL A 184 -0.01 8.13 -6.64
N PRO A 185 -0.33 7.87 -5.35
CA PRO A 185 -1.71 7.70 -4.90
C PRO A 185 -2.45 9.02 -4.64
N SER A 186 -1.74 10.16 -4.55
CA SER A 186 -2.34 11.46 -4.32
C SER A 186 -1.50 12.59 -4.93
N GLU A 187 -2.13 13.74 -5.20
CA GLU A 187 -1.45 14.92 -5.71
C GLU A 187 -0.41 15.45 -4.73
N ARG A 188 -0.72 15.44 -3.44
CA ARG A 188 0.20 15.88 -2.37
C ARG A 188 1.48 15.05 -2.37
N LEU A 189 1.39 13.72 -2.49
CA LEU A 189 2.59 12.89 -2.58
C LEU A 189 3.38 13.21 -3.84
N GLY A 190 2.71 13.42 -4.97
CA GLY A 190 3.34 13.84 -6.22
C GLY A 190 4.10 15.15 -6.11
N ALA A 191 3.52 16.15 -5.44
CA ALA A 191 4.13 17.45 -5.20
C ALA A 191 5.37 17.41 -4.28
N LEU A 192 5.49 16.37 -3.45
CA LEU A 192 6.62 16.16 -2.54
C LEU A 192 7.79 15.40 -3.20
N LEU A 193 7.62 14.93 -4.44
CA LEU A 193 8.70 14.27 -5.19
C LEU A 193 9.67 15.30 -5.79
N PRO A 194 10.91 14.89 -6.10
CA PRO A 194 11.82 15.72 -6.88
C PRO A 194 11.19 16.14 -8.21
N PRO A 195 11.47 17.35 -8.73
CA PRO A 195 10.87 17.85 -9.96
C PRO A 195 11.39 17.10 -11.21
N GLY A 196 10.68 17.26 -12.32
CA GLY A 196 11.09 16.83 -13.66
C GLY A 196 10.52 15.48 -14.10
N GLY A 197 9.79 14.76 -13.25
CA GLY A 197 9.17 13.50 -13.62
C GLY A 197 7.74 13.66 -14.16
N ARG A 198 7.29 12.70 -14.98
CA ARG A 198 5.90 12.63 -15.47
C ARG A 198 4.99 11.96 -14.46
N VAL A 199 4.45 12.74 -13.53
CA VAL A 199 3.59 12.26 -12.45
C VAL A 199 2.17 12.00 -12.96
N ARG A 200 1.62 10.85 -12.58
CA ARG A 200 0.22 10.46 -12.75
C ARG A 200 -0.36 10.10 -11.40
N VAL A 201 -1.45 10.75 -11.04
CA VAL A 201 -2.17 10.44 -9.80
C VAL A 201 -3.11 9.29 -10.06
N ILE A 202 -2.83 8.15 -9.43
CA ILE A 202 -3.64 6.93 -9.52
C ILE A 202 -3.89 6.48 -8.07
N PRO A 203 -5.08 6.73 -7.53
CA PRO A 203 -5.43 6.40 -6.15
C PRO A 203 -5.28 4.92 -5.80
N GLN A 204 -5.51 4.59 -4.54
CA GLN A 204 -5.60 3.20 -4.09
C GLN A 204 -6.91 2.58 -4.62
N GLY A 205 -6.85 1.30 -4.97
CA GLY A 205 -8.02 0.54 -5.39
C GLY A 205 -8.62 -0.30 -4.27
N VAL A 206 -9.85 -0.73 -4.46
CA VAL A 206 -10.51 -1.73 -3.63
C VAL A 206 -10.72 -3.04 -4.40
N ASP A 207 -10.80 -4.17 -3.69
CA ASP A 207 -11.13 -5.46 -4.31
C ASP A 207 -12.66 -5.61 -4.35
N ALA A 208 -13.29 -5.05 -5.41
CA ALA A 208 -14.74 -5.06 -5.58
C ALA A 208 -15.34 -6.45 -5.42
N ALA A 209 -14.69 -7.50 -5.98
CA ALA A 209 -15.19 -8.87 -5.90
C ALA A 209 -15.32 -9.39 -4.45
N VAL A 210 -14.49 -8.89 -3.54
CA VAL A 210 -14.55 -9.25 -2.11
C VAL A 210 -15.62 -8.44 -1.40
N PHE A 211 -15.71 -7.15 -1.70
CA PHE A 211 -16.66 -6.24 -1.04
C PHE A 211 -18.11 -6.38 -1.53
N ASP A 212 -18.30 -6.75 -2.80
CA ASP A 212 -19.64 -6.91 -3.39
C ASP A 212 -20.30 -8.26 -3.06
N ARG A 213 -19.51 -9.22 -2.55
CA ARG A 213 -20.05 -10.47 -2.04
C ARG A 213 -20.64 -10.22 -0.65
N GLU A 214 -21.97 -10.18 -0.57
CA GLU A 214 -22.69 -10.04 0.69
C GLU A 214 -22.33 -11.18 1.65
N GLN A 215 -22.06 -10.83 2.91
CA GLN A 215 -21.70 -11.75 3.97
C GLN A 215 -22.62 -11.53 5.18
N PRO A 216 -22.89 -12.57 6.00
CA PRO A 216 -23.69 -12.40 7.20
C PRO A 216 -23.09 -11.37 8.16
N SER A 217 -23.97 -10.62 8.85
CA SER A 217 -23.53 -9.69 9.88
C SER A 217 -22.80 -10.41 11.02
N PRO A 218 -21.61 -9.95 11.42
CA PRO A 218 -20.91 -10.49 12.59
C PRO A 218 -21.39 -9.85 13.91
N TYR A 219 -22.30 -8.89 13.82
CA TYR A 219 -22.78 -8.11 14.96
C TYR A 219 -24.04 -8.69 15.55
N GLN A 220 -24.27 -8.44 16.84
CA GLN A 220 -25.53 -8.76 17.50
C GLN A 220 -26.65 -7.88 16.92
N ALA A 221 -27.86 -8.41 16.88
CA ALA A 221 -29.02 -7.64 16.47
C ALA A 221 -29.18 -6.39 17.36
N ASP A 222 -29.59 -5.30 16.74
CA ASP A 222 -29.84 -3.99 17.40
C ASP A 222 -28.62 -3.36 18.10
N SER A 223 -27.40 -3.93 17.95
CA SER A 223 -26.18 -3.31 18.45
C SER A 223 -25.70 -2.19 17.53
N ARG A 224 -25.07 -1.16 18.11
CA ARG A 224 -24.40 -0.07 17.38
C ARG A 224 -22.91 -0.38 17.31
N ASN A 225 -22.32 -0.27 16.13
CA ASN A 225 -20.98 -0.79 15.89
C ASN A 225 -20.12 0.18 15.06
N ALA A 226 -18.99 0.54 15.61
CA ALA A 226 -17.93 1.29 14.93
C ALA A 226 -16.77 0.36 14.58
N VAL A 227 -16.13 0.55 13.43
CA VAL A 227 -15.01 -0.28 13.00
C VAL A 227 -13.77 0.54 12.68
N SER A 228 -12.59 0.09 13.15
CA SER A 228 -11.27 0.58 12.73
C SER A 228 -10.41 -0.55 12.22
N ILE A 229 -9.76 -0.34 11.05
CA ILE A 229 -8.84 -1.31 10.46
C ILE A 229 -7.44 -0.72 10.26
N GLY A 230 -6.40 -1.52 10.48
CA GLY A 230 -4.99 -1.16 10.30
C GLY A 230 -4.43 -0.28 11.40
N ASN A 231 -3.09 -0.29 11.52
CA ASN A 231 -2.34 0.35 12.61
C ASN A 231 -1.61 1.64 12.21
N MET A 232 -1.59 1.98 10.91
CA MET A 232 -0.88 3.17 10.44
C MET A 232 -1.41 4.44 11.13
N LEU A 233 -0.54 5.14 11.84
CA LEU A 233 -0.85 6.38 12.57
C LEU A 233 -2.03 6.22 13.56
N PHE A 234 -2.29 5.03 14.06
CA PHE A 234 -3.43 4.75 14.93
C PHE A 234 -3.31 5.51 16.25
N ASP A 235 -4.36 6.25 16.59
CA ASP A 235 -4.47 6.96 17.87
C ASP A 235 -5.41 6.22 18.83
N GLN A 236 -4.82 5.40 19.69
CA GLN A 236 -5.52 4.69 20.74
C GLN A 236 -6.26 5.64 21.69
N SER A 237 -5.70 6.80 21.99
CA SER A 237 -6.29 7.74 22.94
C SER A 237 -7.62 8.30 22.45
N SER A 238 -7.72 8.63 21.16
CA SER A 238 -8.99 9.05 20.55
C SER A 238 -10.05 7.95 20.59
N VAL A 239 -9.67 6.70 20.32
CA VAL A 239 -10.62 5.57 20.40
C VAL A 239 -11.09 5.33 21.82
N ALA A 240 -10.18 5.39 22.81
CA ALA A 240 -10.54 5.26 24.22
C ALA A 240 -11.52 6.36 24.66
N ALA A 241 -11.29 7.61 24.22
CA ALA A 241 -12.17 8.72 24.53
C ALA A 241 -13.56 8.58 23.86
N MET A 242 -13.61 8.11 22.59
CA MET A 242 -14.86 7.79 21.90
C MET A 242 -15.67 6.73 22.64
N ALA A 243 -14.98 5.63 23.05
CA ALA A 243 -15.61 4.53 23.76
C ALA A 243 -16.16 4.93 25.13
N ALA A 244 -15.44 5.77 25.86
CA ALA A 244 -15.89 6.32 27.14
C ALA A 244 -17.12 7.26 26.97
N ALA A 245 -17.17 8.04 25.90
CA ALA A 245 -18.26 8.97 25.60
C ALA A 245 -19.54 8.27 25.06
N ALA A 246 -19.38 7.05 24.52
CA ALA A 246 -20.48 6.29 23.93
C ALA A 246 -20.46 4.81 24.36
N PRO A 247 -20.84 4.50 25.62
CA PRO A 247 -20.82 3.13 26.13
C PRO A 247 -21.85 2.22 25.47
N ASP A 248 -22.82 2.78 24.74
CA ASP A 248 -23.84 2.10 23.95
C ASP A 248 -23.39 1.75 22.52
N VAL A 249 -22.14 2.06 22.17
CA VAL A 249 -21.52 1.73 20.88
C VAL A 249 -20.35 0.78 21.08
N ASN A 250 -20.28 -0.28 20.29
CA ASN A 250 -19.18 -1.22 20.27
C ASN A 250 -18.12 -0.79 19.27
N PHE A 251 -16.86 -0.78 19.70
CA PHE A 251 -15.70 -0.38 18.88
C PHE A 251 -14.86 -1.59 18.49
N HIS A 252 -14.85 -1.97 17.23
CA HIS A 252 -14.18 -3.15 16.70
C HIS A 252 -12.85 -2.74 16.06
N ILE A 253 -11.72 -3.12 16.68
CA ILE A 253 -10.39 -2.67 16.29
C ILE A 253 -9.58 -3.82 15.70
N PHE A 254 -9.21 -3.70 14.41
CA PHE A 254 -8.44 -4.69 13.67
C PHE A 254 -7.07 -4.14 13.28
N GLY A 255 -6.03 -4.95 13.45
CA GLY A 255 -4.67 -4.68 12.98
C GLY A 255 -3.90 -3.65 13.78
N ALA A 256 -4.50 -3.00 14.77
CA ALA A 256 -3.81 -2.08 15.67
C ALA A 256 -3.39 -2.80 16.95
N GLU A 257 -2.23 -2.41 17.47
CA GLU A 257 -1.80 -2.78 18.81
C GLU A 257 -2.53 -1.93 19.84
N TRP A 258 -2.84 -2.53 20.98
CA TRP A 258 -3.46 -1.83 22.10
C TRP A 258 -2.67 -2.07 23.36
N SER A 259 -2.34 -1.02 24.08
CA SER A 259 -1.60 -1.09 25.35
C SER A 259 -2.47 -0.69 26.53
N GLY A 260 -2.36 -1.46 27.61
CA GLY A 260 -3.11 -1.21 28.85
C GLY A 260 -4.56 -1.67 28.81
N TRP A 261 -5.37 -1.13 29.72
CA TRP A 261 -6.77 -1.46 29.86
C TRP A 261 -7.61 -0.84 28.72
N ALA A 262 -8.57 -1.61 28.22
CA ALA A 262 -9.57 -1.16 27.26
C ALA A 262 -10.96 -1.12 27.92
N GLN A 263 -11.80 -0.18 27.48
CA GLN A 263 -13.19 -0.12 27.93
C GLN A 263 -13.96 -1.38 27.51
N PRO A 264 -15.01 -1.80 28.25
CA PRO A 264 -15.76 -3.03 27.97
C PRO A 264 -16.37 -3.08 26.56
N ASN A 265 -16.63 -1.92 25.96
CA ASN A 265 -17.20 -1.77 24.62
C ASN A 265 -16.11 -1.64 23.52
N VAL A 266 -14.82 -1.93 23.82
CA VAL A 266 -13.72 -1.96 22.85
C VAL A 266 -13.25 -3.40 22.64
N MET A 267 -13.45 -3.94 21.43
CA MET A 267 -13.02 -5.27 21.04
C MET A 267 -11.77 -5.18 20.16
N ILE A 268 -10.68 -5.78 20.62
CA ILE A 268 -9.38 -5.74 19.98
C ILE A 268 -9.09 -7.11 19.37
N TYR A 269 -9.04 -7.16 18.02
CA TYR A 269 -8.90 -8.42 17.29
C TYR A 269 -7.46 -8.72 16.85
N GLY A 270 -6.56 -7.72 16.93
CA GLY A 270 -5.23 -7.83 16.35
C GLY A 270 -5.24 -7.97 14.84
N GLU A 271 -4.16 -8.53 14.28
CA GLU A 271 -4.06 -8.77 12.83
C GLU A 271 -4.95 -9.96 12.43
N ARG A 272 -5.74 -9.79 11.36
CA ARG A 272 -6.67 -10.79 10.83
C ARG A 272 -6.55 -10.84 9.31
N ASP A 273 -6.92 -11.98 8.71
CA ASP A 273 -7.07 -12.09 7.28
C ASP A 273 -8.12 -11.11 6.78
N PHE A 274 -7.81 -10.42 5.68
CA PHE A 274 -8.65 -9.34 5.17
C PHE A 274 -10.09 -9.78 4.88
N GLU A 275 -10.29 -10.97 4.31
CA GLU A 275 -11.63 -11.50 4.02
C GLU A 275 -12.48 -11.68 5.28
N SER A 276 -11.87 -11.97 6.43
CA SER A 276 -12.57 -12.09 7.71
C SER A 276 -12.99 -10.74 8.30
N ILE A 277 -12.39 -9.63 7.84
CA ILE A 277 -12.71 -8.27 8.29
C ILE A 277 -13.84 -7.66 7.47
N VAL A 278 -14.00 -8.10 6.22
CA VAL A 278 -15.00 -7.54 5.28
C VAL A 278 -16.43 -7.53 5.85
N PRO A 279 -16.95 -8.59 6.49
CA PRO A 279 -18.29 -8.56 7.10
C PRO A 279 -18.47 -7.43 8.12
N TYR A 280 -17.42 -7.14 8.91
CA TYR A 280 -17.45 -6.02 9.86
C TYR A 280 -17.57 -4.67 9.14
N LEU A 281 -16.92 -4.49 7.99
CA LEU A 281 -17.05 -3.27 7.19
C LEU A 281 -18.40 -3.19 6.50
N GLN A 282 -18.93 -4.31 6.03
CA GLN A 282 -20.23 -4.35 5.37
C GLN A 282 -21.39 -3.99 6.30
N HIS A 283 -21.28 -4.28 7.59
CA HIS A 283 -22.39 -4.18 8.55
C HIS A 283 -22.19 -3.15 9.67
N ALA A 284 -21.02 -2.49 9.79
CA ALA A 284 -20.83 -1.43 10.76
C ALA A 284 -21.76 -0.24 10.51
N ASP A 285 -22.09 0.51 11.55
CA ASP A 285 -22.84 1.76 11.43
C ASP A 285 -21.94 2.86 10.91
N PHE A 286 -20.67 2.91 11.35
CA PHE A 286 -19.66 3.86 10.86
C PHE A 286 -18.23 3.34 11.00
N GLY A 287 -17.35 3.88 10.18
CA GLY A 287 -15.90 3.67 10.26
C GLY A 287 -15.22 4.74 11.10
N ILE A 288 -14.15 4.38 11.81
CA ILE A 288 -13.28 5.34 12.47
C ILE A 288 -11.87 5.28 11.89
N ALA A 289 -11.32 6.44 11.57
CA ALA A 289 -9.95 6.60 11.11
C ALA A 289 -9.18 7.50 12.09
N PRO A 290 -8.87 6.99 13.28
CA PRO A 290 -8.28 7.76 14.36
C PRO A 290 -6.77 7.92 14.11
N TYR A 291 -6.42 8.93 13.31
CA TYR A 291 -5.03 9.19 12.98
C TYR A 291 -4.41 10.19 13.95
N ARG A 292 -3.23 9.85 14.45
CA ARG A 292 -2.31 10.80 15.08
C ARG A 292 -1.40 11.35 13.97
N LEU A 293 -1.70 12.55 13.50
CA LEU A 293 -1.04 13.17 12.35
C LEU A 293 -0.24 14.40 12.75
N THR A 294 0.95 14.50 12.19
CA THR A 294 1.66 15.77 12.02
C THR A 294 1.37 16.34 10.62
N ALA A 295 1.67 17.62 10.40
CA ALA A 295 1.47 18.26 9.10
C ALA A 295 2.24 17.53 7.96
N ASP A 296 3.40 16.96 8.29
CA ASP A 296 4.24 16.23 7.32
C ASP A 296 3.70 14.84 6.95
N GLU A 297 2.77 14.29 7.74
CA GLU A 297 2.22 12.94 7.56
C GLU A 297 0.83 12.95 6.89
N VAL A 298 0.25 14.12 6.66
CA VAL A 298 -1.10 14.26 6.07
C VAL A 298 -1.25 13.51 4.75
N TYR A 299 -0.21 13.43 3.92
CA TYR A 299 -0.24 12.70 2.65
C TYR A 299 -0.50 11.19 2.83
N LEU A 300 -0.08 10.60 3.97
CA LEU A 300 -0.33 9.19 4.30
C LEU A 300 -1.82 8.93 4.54
N ALA A 301 -2.49 9.86 5.22
CA ALA A 301 -3.92 9.76 5.48
C ALA A 301 -4.75 10.04 4.21
N GLU A 302 -4.35 10.99 3.37
CA GLU A 302 -5.01 11.31 2.11
C GLU A 302 -5.07 10.09 1.17
N SER A 303 -4.00 9.33 1.10
CA SER A 303 -3.91 8.13 0.25
C SER A 303 -4.30 6.83 0.97
N SER A 304 -4.97 6.92 2.10
CA SER A 304 -5.28 5.76 2.93
C SER A 304 -6.28 4.80 2.29
N LEU A 305 -5.86 3.56 2.13
CA LEU A 305 -6.73 2.47 1.65
C LEU A 305 -7.96 2.26 2.55
N LYS A 306 -7.81 2.45 3.87
CA LYS A 306 -8.88 2.37 4.87
C LYS A 306 -10.05 3.30 4.52
N LEU A 307 -9.77 4.56 4.17
CA LEU A 307 -10.81 5.53 3.82
C LEU A 307 -11.55 5.15 2.53
N ALA A 308 -10.82 4.62 1.54
CA ALA A 308 -11.42 4.11 0.31
C ALA A 308 -12.33 2.91 0.59
N GLN A 309 -11.90 1.96 1.43
CA GLN A 309 -12.68 0.78 1.80
C GLN A 309 -13.95 1.13 2.58
N TYR A 310 -13.87 2.07 3.54
CA TYR A 310 -15.05 2.55 4.26
C TYR A 310 -16.05 3.23 3.33
N SER A 311 -15.57 4.12 2.46
CA SER A 311 -16.43 4.78 1.48
C SER A 311 -17.03 3.77 0.49
N TYR A 312 -16.29 2.74 0.09
CA TYR A 312 -16.81 1.67 -0.76
C TYR A 312 -17.93 0.87 -0.08
N CYS A 313 -17.83 0.64 1.23
CA CYS A 313 -18.88 0.05 2.04
C CYS A 313 -20.05 1.03 2.34
N GLY A 314 -19.97 2.27 1.87
CA GLY A 314 -21.00 3.29 2.12
C GLY A 314 -21.04 3.79 3.57
N LEU A 315 -19.96 3.66 4.33
CA LEU A 315 -19.91 4.04 5.74
C LEU A 315 -19.69 5.54 5.94
N PRO A 316 -20.38 6.19 6.88
CA PRO A 316 -19.92 7.42 7.51
C PRO A 316 -18.55 7.20 8.16
N ILE A 317 -17.68 8.21 8.17
CA ILE A 317 -16.31 8.06 8.66
C ILE A 317 -15.99 9.19 9.64
N LEU A 318 -15.63 8.84 10.88
CA LEU A 318 -15.02 9.77 11.84
C LEU A 318 -13.52 9.85 11.60
N LEU A 319 -12.99 11.06 11.37
CA LEU A 319 -11.57 11.29 11.08
C LEU A 319 -11.11 12.67 11.55
N PRO A 320 -9.79 12.87 11.82
CA PRO A 320 -9.25 14.18 12.14
C PRO A 320 -9.46 15.18 10.99
N GLY A 321 -9.80 16.42 11.32
CA GLY A 321 -9.99 17.49 10.33
C GLY A 321 -8.73 17.92 9.58
N LEU A 322 -7.55 17.46 10.01
CA LEU A 322 -6.29 17.62 9.25
C LEU A 322 -6.23 16.73 8.00
N VAL A 323 -7.03 15.66 7.95
CA VAL A 323 -7.08 14.81 6.77
C VAL A 323 -7.86 15.52 5.66
N PRO A 324 -7.29 15.71 4.46
CA PRO A 324 -7.96 16.37 3.35
C PRO A 324 -8.98 15.42 2.71
N PHE A 325 -10.05 15.14 3.43
CA PHE A 325 -11.11 14.21 3.00
C PHE A 325 -12.32 15.02 2.55
N THR A 326 -12.60 15.01 1.25
CA THR A 326 -13.62 15.84 0.61
C THR A 326 -14.94 15.11 0.32
N ARG A 327 -15.01 13.81 0.65
CA ARG A 327 -16.23 13.00 0.40
C ARG A 327 -17.31 13.32 1.43
N ALA A 328 -18.56 13.22 1.00
CA ALA A 328 -19.73 13.57 1.81
C ALA A 328 -19.91 12.71 3.07
N ASN A 329 -19.25 11.55 3.15
CA ASN A 329 -19.32 10.65 4.30
C ASN A 329 -18.29 10.94 5.40
N GLY A 330 -17.48 12.00 5.28
CA GLY A 330 -16.51 12.40 6.29
C GLY A 330 -17.13 13.26 7.39
N ILE A 331 -16.89 12.88 8.64
CA ILE A 331 -17.26 13.65 9.84
C ILE A 331 -15.97 14.02 10.54
N ALA A 332 -15.55 15.28 10.37
CA ALA A 332 -14.30 15.75 10.90
C ALA A 332 -14.39 16.11 12.40
N TYR A 333 -13.31 15.80 13.13
CA TYR A 333 -13.09 16.29 14.48
C TYR A 333 -11.74 17.01 14.59
N ARG A 334 -11.62 17.96 15.52
CA ARG A 334 -10.40 18.72 15.77
C ARG A 334 -9.60 18.04 16.88
N LEU A 335 -8.28 17.97 16.73
CA LEU A 335 -7.38 17.42 17.75
C LEU A 335 -6.94 18.47 18.77
N ASP A 336 -7.19 19.76 18.49
CA ASP A 336 -6.91 20.88 19.36
C ASP A 336 -8.16 21.25 20.17
N GLY A 337 -8.09 21.07 21.48
CA GLY A 337 -9.16 21.38 22.41
C GLY A 337 -10.02 20.19 22.85
N GLU A 338 -11.10 20.47 23.57
CA GLU A 338 -12.06 19.45 24.00
C GLU A 338 -12.94 18.99 22.84
N ILE A 339 -13.05 17.69 22.66
CA ILE A 339 -13.84 17.08 21.59
C ILE A 339 -15.16 16.58 22.17
N ALA A 340 -16.26 17.06 21.64
CA ALA A 340 -17.60 16.55 21.96
C ALA A 340 -17.83 15.19 21.27
N TRP A 341 -17.15 14.16 21.75
CA TRP A 341 -17.16 12.83 21.11
C TRP A 341 -18.55 12.25 20.93
N ARG A 342 -19.43 12.40 21.95
CA ARG A 342 -20.81 11.92 21.85
C ARG A 342 -21.55 12.54 20.68
N GLU A 343 -21.48 13.85 20.51
CA GLU A 343 -22.10 14.56 19.40
C GLU A 343 -21.59 14.08 18.03
N LYS A 344 -20.27 13.87 17.91
CA LYS A 344 -19.68 13.35 16.68
C LYS A 344 -20.13 11.94 16.35
N ILE A 345 -20.25 11.09 17.36
CA ILE A 345 -20.74 9.72 17.21
C ILE A 345 -22.23 9.72 16.87
N ASP A 346 -23.04 10.55 17.52
CA ASP A 346 -24.47 10.67 17.19
C ASP A 346 -24.67 11.18 15.75
N THR A 347 -23.82 12.12 15.29
CA THR A 347 -23.80 12.56 13.88
C THR A 347 -23.50 11.39 12.94
N ALA A 348 -22.51 10.54 13.29
CA ALA A 348 -22.16 9.37 12.47
C ALA A 348 -23.29 8.32 12.43
N LEU A 349 -23.94 8.07 13.56
CA LEU A 349 -25.08 7.15 13.66
C LEU A 349 -26.33 7.67 12.93
N ALA A 350 -26.54 8.98 12.90
CA ALA A 350 -27.65 9.62 12.19
C ALA A 350 -27.43 9.67 10.67
N MET A 351 -26.17 9.65 10.21
CA MET A 351 -25.84 9.69 8.79
C MET A 351 -26.13 8.32 8.17
N ARG A 352 -27.10 8.27 7.23
CA ARG A 352 -27.43 7.03 6.54
C ARG A 352 -26.30 6.58 5.61
N ARG A 353 -26.03 5.30 5.64
CA ARG A 353 -25.14 4.66 4.66
C ARG A 353 -25.65 4.92 3.24
N SER A 354 -24.74 5.15 2.28
CA SER A 354 -25.12 5.44 0.91
C SER A 354 -24.14 4.82 -0.09
N SER A 355 -24.69 4.22 -1.14
CA SER A 355 -23.90 3.76 -2.28
C SER A 355 -23.23 4.92 -3.04
N ALA A 356 -23.77 6.14 -2.94
CA ALA A 356 -23.15 7.33 -3.54
C ALA A 356 -21.75 7.65 -2.94
N PHE A 357 -21.44 7.15 -1.75
CA PHE A 357 -20.10 7.29 -1.18
C PHE A 357 -19.03 6.46 -1.93
N ARG A 358 -19.45 5.52 -2.79
CA ARG A 358 -18.55 4.74 -3.66
C ARG A 358 -18.04 5.51 -4.87
N ASP A 359 -18.70 6.60 -5.26
CA ASP A 359 -18.39 7.33 -6.48
C ASP A 359 -16.93 7.75 -6.53
N GLY A 360 -16.25 7.41 -7.63
CA GLY A 360 -14.84 7.69 -7.83
C GLY A 360 -13.86 6.84 -6.99
N ILE A 361 -14.34 5.82 -6.25
CA ILE A 361 -13.46 4.80 -5.68
C ILE A 361 -13.07 3.81 -6.77
N MET A 362 -11.78 3.74 -7.06
CA MET A 362 -11.26 2.82 -8.07
C MET A 362 -11.22 1.38 -7.56
N THR A 363 -11.45 0.44 -8.46
CA THR A 363 -11.13 -0.97 -8.27
C THR A 363 -9.64 -1.24 -8.57
N TRP A 364 -9.10 -2.35 -8.09
CA TRP A 364 -7.74 -2.74 -8.47
C TRP A 364 -7.58 -3.05 -9.96
N ASP A 365 -8.66 -3.42 -10.65
CA ASP A 365 -8.64 -3.60 -12.10
C ASP A 365 -8.43 -2.26 -12.83
N GLU A 366 -9.13 -1.21 -12.41
CA GLU A 366 -8.96 0.15 -12.94
C GLU A 366 -7.57 0.73 -12.59
N VAL A 367 -7.10 0.55 -11.35
CA VAL A 367 -5.74 0.96 -10.95
C VAL A 367 -4.68 0.28 -11.81
N ALA A 368 -4.81 -1.03 -12.03
CA ALA A 368 -3.86 -1.79 -12.86
C ALA A 368 -3.90 -1.31 -14.32
N GLY A 369 -5.08 -1.11 -14.90
CA GLY A 369 -5.25 -0.58 -16.25
C GLY A 369 -4.65 0.80 -16.43
N GLN A 370 -4.97 1.75 -15.52
CA GLN A 370 -4.42 3.12 -15.60
C GLN A 370 -2.90 3.14 -15.36
N THR A 371 -2.39 2.29 -14.47
CA THR A 371 -0.94 2.18 -14.22
C THR A 371 -0.21 1.66 -15.47
N LEU A 372 -0.80 0.70 -16.17
CA LEU A 372 -0.24 0.18 -17.42
C LEU A 372 -0.29 1.23 -18.53
N ALA A 373 -1.44 1.88 -18.72
CA ALA A 373 -1.64 2.94 -19.70
C ALA A 373 -0.63 4.07 -19.52
N ALA A 374 -0.43 4.55 -18.27
CA ALA A 374 0.52 5.61 -17.95
C ALA A 374 1.96 5.29 -18.40
N ALA A 375 2.37 4.02 -18.38
CA ALA A 375 3.70 3.59 -18.81
C ALA A 375 3.90 3.66 -20.32
N PHE A 376 2.81 3.55 -21.11
CA PHE A 376 2.84 3.48 -22.56
C PHE A 376 2.27 4.72 -23.26
N GLU A 377 1.73 5.68 -22.49
CA GLU A 377 1.37 6.99 -23.05
C GLU A 377 2.58 7.65 -23.72
N THR A 378 2.37 8.14 -24.92
CA THR A 378 3.39 8.95 -25.63
C THR A 378 3.49 10.33 -24.95
N PRO A 379 4.69 10.92 -24.86
CA PRO A 379 4.89 12.26 -24.30
C PRO A 379 4.05 13.33 -24.93
#